data_ec268ad846b7d0f8e73920eaca087ed4
#
_entry.id   ec268ad846b7d0f8e73920eaca087ed4
#
_cell.length_a   1.000
_cell.length_b   1.000
_cell.length_c   1.000
_cell.angle_alpha   90.00
_cell.angle_beta   90.00
_cell.angle_gamma   90.00
#
_symmetry.space_group_name_H-M   'P 1'
#
loop_
_entity.id
_entity.type
_entity.pdbx_description
1 polymer ?
#
loop_
_entity_poly.entity_id
_entity_poly.type
_entity_poly.pdbx_seq_one_letter_code
_entity_poly.pdbx_strand_id
1 'polypeptide(L)'
;RRSGQTFNMKKLVFLFLILSLSGCAVNPVTGKQDFVVLSEEQEIQMGREYNAQILRQYQIYEDEKIQNYVQSIGESLAKKSHRPNLIYRFTVLDSPEINAFALPGGYIYINRGLMAYMSSEEELAAVLGHEIGHVTARHSVRQYSQAQLMGVLSAAIEINSGRTAGDLANLASGALLSGYGREMELEADDLGAQYIYQDGYSPQGMYDVLAVLKDQEI
;
A
#
# COMPACT_ATOMS: atom_id res chain seq x y z
N ARG A 1 -15.17 29.46 42.34
CA ARG A 1 -13.72 29.20 42.26
C ARG A 1 -13.49 28.36 41.00
N ARG A 2 -13.04 28.98 39.91
CA ARG A 2 -12.55 28.27 38.72
C ARG A 2 -11.09 27.92 38.99
N SER A 3 -10.77 26.63 39.19
CA SER A 3 -9.42 26.13 39.23
C SER A 3 -8.84 26.14 37.78
N GLY A 4 -8.03 27.15 37.48
CA GLY A 4 -7.27 27.17 36.27
C GLY A 4 -6.24 26.03 36.31
N GLN A 5 -6.47 24.95 35.55
CA GLN A 5 -5.43 23.98 35.25
C GLN A 5 -4.38 24.67 34.37
N THR A 6 -3.28 25.08 34.96
CA THR A 6 -2.07 25.52 34.23
C THR A 6 -1.53 24.30 33.48
N PHE A 7 -1.78 24.27 32.21
CA PHE A 7 -1.30 23.21 31.31
C PHE A 7 0.25 23.26 31.30
N ASN A 8 0.88 22.23 31.80
CA ASN A 8 2.31 22.22 32.03
C ASN A 8 3.05 22.01 30.70
N MET A 9 3.44 23.09 30.06
CA MET A 9 4.12 23.16 28.74
C MET A 9 5.35 22.25 28.67
N LYS A 10 6.04 22.02 29.79
CA LYS A 10 7.16 21.07 29.86
C LYS A 10 6.73 19.61 29.68
N LYS A 11 5.55 19.24 30.17
CA LYS A 11 4.98 17.89 29.96
C LYS A 11 4.54 17.70 28.52
N LEU A 12 4.02 18.76 27.87
CA LEU A 12 3.63 18.71 26.46
C LEU A 12 4.87 18.56 25.56
N VAL A 13 5.92 19.33 25.81
CA VAL A 13 7.19 19.23 25.08
C VAL A 13 7.83 17.86 25.28
N PHE A 14 7.79 17.30 26.47
CA PHE A 14 8.33 15.97 26.76
C PHE A 14 7.51 14.86 26.09
N LEU A 15 6.18 14.97 26.05
CA LEU A 15 5.29 14.07 25.33
C LEU A 15 5.53 14.14 23.81
N PHE A 16 5.75 15.35 23.27
CA PHE A 16 6.07 15.57 21.86
C PHE A 16 7.45 14.99 21.49
N LEU A 17 8.42 15.06 22.41
CA LEU A 17 9.76 14.50 22.20
C LEU A 17 9.74 12.95 22.21
N ILE A 18 8.88 12.34 23.03
CA ILE A 18 8.70 10.88 23.05
C ILE A 18 7.99 10.36 21.80
N LEU A 19 6.98 11.09 21.29
CA LEU A 19 6.30 10.76 20.02
C LEU A 19 7.23 10.88 18.80
N SER A 20 8.20 11.80 18.84
CA SER A 20 9.13 11.98 17.70
C SER A 20 10.17 10.86 17.56
N LEU A 21 10.41 10.07 18.61
CA LEU A 21 11.36 8.95 18.59
C LEU A 21 10.78 7.62 18.10
N SER A 22 9.45 7.50 18.04
CA SER A 22 8.78 6.23 17.70
C SER A 22 8.31 6.12 16.23
N GLY A 23 8.46 7.17 15.43
CA GLY A 23 7.83 7.27 14.11
C GLY A 23 8.77 7.21 12.91
N CYS A 24 10.02 6.75 13.08
CA CYS A 24 10.96 6.66 11.96
C CYS A 24 11.35 5.20 11.74
N ALA A 25 11.03 4.67 10.54
CA ALA A 25 11.55 3.40 10.08
C ALA A 25 12.45 3.61 8.85
N VAL A 26 13.42 2.72 8.67
CA VAL A 26 14.26 2.74 7.47
C VAL A 26 13.40 2.30 6.28
N ASN A 27 13.36 3.12 5.24
CA ASN A 27 12.72 2.78 3.98
C ASN A 27 13.53 1.65 3.32
N PRO A 28 12.92 0.51 3.01
CA PRO A 28 13.63 -0.63 2.44
C PRO A 28 14.26 -0.35 1.06
N VAL A 29 13.70 0.62 0.32
CA VAL A 29 14.12 0.99 -1.04
C VAL A 29 15.27 2.00 -1.00
N THR A 30 15.08 3.09 -0.24
CA THR A 30 16.01 4.23 -0.27
C THR A 30 17.08 4.18 0.82
N GLY A 31 16.92 3.33 1.83
CA GLY A 31 17.76 3.30 3.02
C GLY A 31 17.63 4.53 3.93
N LYS A 32 16.77 5.49 3.58
CA LYS A 32 16.54 6.72 4.35
C LYS A 32 15.45 6.48 5.41
N GLN A 33 15.36 7.41 6.35
CA GLN A 33 14.31 7.38 7.36
C GLN A 33 13.00 7.92 6.80
N ASP A 34 11.94 7.13 6.86
CA ASP A 34 10.57 7.54 6.54
C ASP A 34 9.75 7.72 7.82
N PHE A 35 8.82 8.67 7.78
CA PHE A 35 7.83 8.80 8.84
C PHE A 35 6.75 7.73 8.66
N VAL A 36 6.84 6.67 9.45
CA VAL A 36 5.84 5.61 9.52
C VAL A 36 5.54 5.26 10.98
N VAL A 37 4.26 5.19 11.31
CA VAL A 37 3.80 4.94 12.70
C VAL A 37 3.59 3.45 12.99
N LEU A 38 3.76 2.57 11.99
CA LEU A 38 3.58 1.13 12.11
C LEU A 38 4.91 0.40 12.00
N SER A 39 5.13 -0.56 12.91
CA SER A 39 6.19 -1.57 12.75
C SER A 39 5.87 -2.52 11.58
N GLU A 40 6.83 -3.35 11.18
CA GLU A 40 6.59 -4.35 10.13
C GLU A 40 5.57 -5.40 10.56
N GLU A 41 5.59 -5.83 11.82
CA GLU A 41 4.61 -6.76 12.39
C GLU A 41 3.20 -6.16 12.38
N GLN A 42 3.07 -4.88 12.71
CA GLN A 42 1.80 -4.16 12.67
C GLN A 42 1.29 -3.99 11.24
N GLU A 43 2.19 -3.71 10.28
CA GLU A 43 1.88 -3.67 8.85
C GLU A 43 1.31 -5.01 8.36
N ILE A 44 1.99 -6.13 8.70
CA ILE A 44 1.55 -7.47 8.32
C ILE A 44 0.19 -7.81 8.96
N GLN A 45 -0.01 -7.46 10.23
CA GLN A 45 -1.27 -7.68 10.91
C GLN A 45 -2.42 -6.88 10.27
N MET A 46 -2.17 -5.61 9.97
CA MET A 46 -3.11 -4.76 9.23
C MET A 46 -3.48 -5.38 7.88
N GLY A 47 -2.50 -5.87 7.14
CA GLY A 47 -2.74 -6.56 5.87
C GLY A 47 -3.64 -7.79 6.01
N ARG A 48 -3.47 -8.59 7.07
CA ARG A 48 -4.36 -9.73 7.36
C ARG A 48 -5.81 -9.32 7.61
N GLU A 49 -6.00 -8.23 8.32
CA GLU A 49 -7.34 -7.72 8.66
C GLU A 49 -8.05 -7.19 7.41
N TYR A 50 -7.34 -6.44 6.56
CA TYR A 50 -7.88 -5.97 5.29
C TYR A 50 -8.10 -7.11 4.29
N ASN A 51 -7.19 -8.09 4.20
CA ASN A 51 -7.41 -9.30 3.38
C ASN A 51 -8.71 -9.99 3.75
N ALA A 52 -9.01 -10.15 5.05
CA ALA A 52 -10.27 -10.74 5.49
C ALA A 52 -11.51 -9.90 5.08
N GLN A 53 -11.36 -8.58 4.92
CA GLN A 53 -12.44 -7.72 4.42
C GLN A 53 -12.61 -7.84 2.92
N ILE A 54 -11.51 -7.85 2.15
CA ILE A 54 -11.55 -8.04 0.69
C ILE A 54 -12.21 -9.37 0.34
N LEU A 55 -11.83 -10.47 0.99
CA LEU A 55 -12.40 -11.79 0.73
C LEU A 55 -13.87 -11.95 1.18
N ARG A 56 -14.43 -10.98 1.90
CA ARG A 56 -15.89 -10.90 2.15
C ARG A 56 -16.63 -10.13 1.06
N GLN A 57 -15.94 -9.23 0.35
CA GLN A 57 -16.53 -8.36 -0.67
C GLN A 57 -16.38 -8.91 -2.08
N TYR A 58 -15.29 -9.61 -2.34
CA TYR A 58 -14.93 -10.16 -3.64
C TYR A 58 -14.82 -11.68 -3.58
N GLN A 59 -15.27 -12.33 -4.65
CA GLN A 59 -15.05 -13.76 -4.82
C GLN A 59 -13.66 -14.00 -5.44
N ILE A 60 -13.01 -15.08 -5.03
CA ILE A 60 -11.79 -15.55 -5.69
C ILE A 60 -12.18 -16.18 -7.02
N TYR A 61 -11.44 -15.88 -8.08
CA TYR A 61 -11.65 -16.52 -9.37
C TYR A 61 -11.33 -18.02 -9.30
N GLU A 62 -12.33 -18.88 -9.58
CA GLU A 62 -12.27 -20.34 -9.37
C GLU A 62 -11.52 -21.04 -10.51
N ASP A 63 -10.26 -20.68 -10.77
CA ASP A 63 -9.36 -21.40 -11.68
C ASP A 63 -7.99 -21.53 -11.02
N GLU A 64 -7.71 -22.71 -10.47
CA GLU A 64 -6.44 -22.99 -9.79
C GLU A 64 -5.21 -22.82 -10.70
N LYS A 65 -5.33 -23.06 -12.01
CA LYS A 65 -4.20 -22.90 -12.94
C LYS A 65 -3.85 -21.43 -13.08
N ILE A 66 -4.84 -20.56 -13.20
CA ILE A 66 -4.66 -19.12 -13.27
C ILE A 66 -4.14 -18.57 -11.94
N GLN A 67 -4.70 -19.00 -10.81
CA GLN A 67 -4.19 -18.61 -9.49
C GLN A 67 -2.71 -18.99 -9.32
N ASN A 68 -2.35 -20.23 -9.62
CA ASN A 68 -0.97 -20.71 -9.50
C ASN A 68 -0.03 -20.03 -10.49
N TYR A 69 -0.49 -19.70 -11.68
CA TYR A 69 0.27 -18.99 -12.70
C TYR A 69 0.63 -17.57 -12.22
N VAL A 70 -0.35 -16.80 -11.77
CA VAL A 70 -0.16 -15.44 -11.24
C VAL A 70 0.72 -15.48 -9.98
N GLN A 71 0.49 -16.43 -9.07
CA GLN A 71 1.33 -16.63 -7.87
C GLN A 71 2.78 -16.90 -8.26
N SER A 72 3.05 -17.75 -9.26
CA SER A 72 4.41 -18.13 -9.65
C SER A 72 5.21 -16.95 -10.24
N ILE A 73 4.59 -16.14 -11.09
CA ILE A 73 5.20 -14.93 -11.64
C ILE A 73 5.46 -13.92 -10.52
N GLY A 74 4.45 -13.65 -9.70
CA GLY A 74 4.57 -12.70 -8.60
C GLY A 74 5.66 -13.09 -7.58
N GLU A 75 5.77 -14.38 -7.23
CA GLU A 75 6.83 -14.87 -6.33
C GLU A 75 8.23 -14.74 -6.95
N SER A 76 8.37 -14.93 -8.25
CA SER A 76 9.64 -14.75 -8.95
C SER A 76 10.09 -13.29 -8.87
N LEU A 77 9.19 -12.36 -9.18
CA LEU A 77 9.42 -10.92 -9.08
C LEU A 77 9.71 -10.47 -7.64
N ALA A 78 8.93 -10.98 -6.67
CA ALA A 78 9.09 -10.63 -5.26
C ALA A 78 10.47 -10.99 -4.70
N LYS A 79 11.07 -12.09 -5.17
CA LYS A 79 12.45 -12.48 -4.82
C LYS A 79 13.51 -11.48 -5.32
N LYS A 80 13.19 -10.67 -6.33
CA LYS A 80 14.07 -9.61 -6.86
C LYS A 80 13.80 -8.25 -6.19
N SER A 81 12.76 -8.17 -5.37
CA SER A 81 12.34 -6.93 -4.73
C SER A 81 13.22 -6.53 -3.54
N HIS A 82 13.07 -5.31 -3.07
CA HIS A 82 13.76 -4.81 -1.87
C HIS A 82 13.26 -5.43 -0.55
N ARG A 83 12.19 -6.27 -0.59
CA ARG A 83 11.69 -7.01 0.57
C ARG A 83 11.48 -8.50 0.23
N PRO A 84 12.55 -9.24 -0.19
CA PRO A 84 12.42 -10.61 -0.68
C PRO A 84 12.02 -11.63 0.41
N ASN A 85 12.15 -11.26 1.68
CA ASN A 85 11.80 -12.11 2.83
C ASN A 85 10.35 -11.95 3.29
N LEU A 86 9.60 -10.97 2.76
CA LEU A 86 8.18 -10.82 3.02
C LEU A 86 7.41 -11.93 2.31
N ILE A 87 6.36 -12.44 2.96
CA ILE A 87 5.49 -13.44 2.34
C ILE A 87 4.47 -12.74 1.45
N TYR A 88 4.65 -12.88 0.14
CA TYR A 88 3.70 -12.34 -0.84
C TYR A 88 2.60 -13.35 -1.17
N ARG A 89 1.39 -12.85 -1.37
CA ARG A 89 0.22 -13.62 -1.77
C ARG A 89 -0.46 -12.89 -2.90
N PHE A 90 -0.54 -13.55 -4.05
CA PHE A 90 -1.18 -13.03 -5.25
C PHE A 90 -2.51 -13.74 -5.44
N THR A 91 -3.58 -12.99 -5.58
CA THR A 91 -4.93 -13.53 -5.70
C THR A 91 -5.64 -12.91 -6.89
N VAL A 92 -6.15 -13.74 -7.79
CA VAL A 92 -7.05 -13.29 -8.86
C VAL A 92 -8.46 -13.23 -8.31
N LEU A 93 -9.10 -12.06 -8.42
CA LEU A 93 -10.48 -11.85 -8.00
C LEU A 93 -11.43 -11.99 -9.18
N ASP A 94 -12.60 -12.57 -8.93
CA ASP A 94 -13.69 -12.64 -9.91
C ASP A 94 -14.45 -11.32 -9.98
N SER A 95 -13.77 -10.29 -10.46
CA SER A 95 -14.32 -8.96 -10.71
C SER A 95 -14.10 -8.57 -12.18
N PRO A 96 -15.11 -7.99 -12.86
CA PRO A 96 -14.96 -7.46 -14.21
C PRO A 96 -14.23 -6.12 -14.26
N GLU A 97 -13.95 -5.51 -13.12
CA GLU A 97 -13.25 -4.22 -13.05
C GLU A 97 -11.82 -4.33 -13.58
N ILE A 98 -11.35 -3.28 -14.26
CA ILE A 98 -9.97 -3.17 -14.73
C ILE A 98 -9.15 -2.59 -13.59
N ASN A 99 -8.64 -3.45 -12.71
CA ASN A 99 -7.92 -3.04 -11.51
C ASN A 99 -6.98 -4.11 -10.99
N ALA A 100 -5.88 -3.67 -10.37
CA ALA A 100 -5.04 -4.43 -9.45
C ALA A 100 -4.73 -3.54 -8.25
N PHE A 101 -4.43 -4.13 -7.10
CA PHE A 101 -4.09 -3.36 -5.91
C PHE A 101 -3.33 -4.19 -4.88
N ALA A 102 -2.49 -3.51 -4.10
CA ALA A 102 -1.75 -4.10 -3.01
C ALA A 102 -2.28 -3.63 -1.64
N LEU A 103 -2.32 -4.56 -0.68
CA LEU A 103 -2.50 -4.24 0.72
C LEU A 103 -1.16 -4.31 1.48
N PRO A 104 -1.05 -3.70 2.65
CA PRO A 104 0.11 -3.86 3.51
C PRO A 104 0.46 -5.34 3.76
N GLY A 105 1.74 -5.64 3.98
CA GLY A 105 2.16 -6.99 4.36
C GLY A 105 2.15 -8.04 3.25
N GLY A 106 2.12 -7.61 1.97
CA GLY A 106 2.39 -8.48 0.82
C GLY A 106 1.15 -9.17 0.21
N TYR A 107 -0.05 -8.68 0.45
CA TYR A 107 -1.26 -9.15 -0.22
C TYR A 107 -1.48 -8.35 -1.50
N ILE A 108 -1.49 -9.00 -2.65
CA ILE A 108 -1.65 -8.39 -3.97
C ILE A 108 -2.82 -9.05 -4.69
N TYR A 109 -3.67 -8.24 -5.26
CA TYR A 109 -4.86 -8.67 -5.99
C TYR A 109 -4.83 -8.15 -7.42
N ILE A 110 -5.32 -9.00 -8.33
CA ILE A 110 -5.58 -8.62 -9.71
C ILE A 110 -6.98 -9.07 -10.09
N ASN A 111 -7.76 -8.20 -10.67
CA ASN A 111 -9.09 -8.53 -11.14
C ASN A 111 -9.01 -9.25 -12.49
N ARG A 112 -9.87 -10.27 -12.71
CA ARG A 112 -9.93 -10.96 -13.99
C ARG A 112 -10.26 -10.01 -15.16
N GLY A 113 -10.98 -8.90 -14.87
CA GLY A 113 -11.26 -7.86 -15.85
C GLY A 113 -9.99 -7.22 -16.41
N LEU A 114 -9.00 -6.90 -15.56
CA LEU A 114 -7.71 -6.40 -16.02
C LEU A 114 -6.94 -7.45 -16.81
N MET A 115 -6.91 -8.70 -16.35
CA MET A 115 -6.23 -9.81 -17.03
C MET A 115 -6.78 -10.06 -18.44
N ALA A 116 -8.08 -9.83 -18.66
CA ALA A 116 -8.71 -10.01 -19.97
C ALA A 116 -8.21 -9.04 -21.05
N TYR A 117 -7.58 -7.93 -20.67
CA TYR A 117 -6.98 -6.96 -21.59
C TYR A 117 -5.49 -7.20 -21.82
N MET A 118 -4.86 -8.08 -21.05
CA MET A 118 -3.44 -8.40 -21.21
C MET A 118 -3.22 -9.35 -22.39
N SER A 119 -2.22 -9.04 -23.21
CA SER A 119 -1.85 -9.78 -24.40
C SER A 119 -0.60 -10.63 -24.20
N SER A 120 0.15 -10.40 -23.13
CA SER A 120 1.43 -11.05 -22.85
C SER A 120 1.67 -11.30 -21.36
N GLU A 121 2.61 -12.19 -21.06
CA GLU A 121 3.11 -12.42 -19.69
C GLU A 121 3.87 -11.21 -19.17
N GLU A 122 4.56 -10.48 -20.05
CA GLU A 122 5.28 -9.25 -19.72
C GLU A 122 4.35 -8.17 -19.16
N GLU A 123 3.14 -8.02 -19.72
CA GLU A 123 2.13 -7.08 -19.21
C GLU A 123 1.64 -7.50 -17.83
N LEU A 124 1.40 -8.78 -17.59
CA LEU A 124 1.05 -9.30 -16.29
C LEU A 124 2.19 -9.09 -15.28
N ALA A 125 3.41 -9.41 -15.67
CA ALA A 125 4.59 -9.19 -14.84
C ALA A 125 4.77 -7.71 -14.50
N ALA A 126 4.49 -6.80 -15.44
CA ALA A 126 4.55 -5.37 -15.22
C ALA A 126 3.55 -4.89 -14.15
N VAL A 127 2.30 -5.33 -14.22
CA VAL A 127 1.29 -5.01 -13.19
C VAL A 127 1.69 -5.58 -11.83
N LEU A 128 2.10 -6.85 -11.77
CA LEU A 128 2.51 -7.46 -10.51
C LEU A 128 3.78 -6.79 -9.95
N GLY A 129 4.72 -6.40 -10.81
CA GLY A 129 5.91 -5.66 -10.44
C GLY A 129 5.60 -4.29 -9.84
N HIS A 130 4.67 -3.55 -10.44
CA HIS A 130 4.16 -2.27 -9.92
C HIS A 130 3.54 -2.45 -8.52
N GLU A 131 2.66 -3.45 -8.34
CA GLU A 131 2.06 -3.73 -7.04
C GLU A 131 3.08 -4.15 -5.98
N ILE A 132 4.11 -4.94 -6.36
CA ILE A 132 5.24 -5.24 -5.49
C ILE A 132 6.02 -3.96 -5.15
N GLY A 133 6.14 -3.01 -6.08
CA GLY A 133 6.71 -1.68 -5.85
C GLY A 133 6.02 -0.95 -4.71
N HIS A 134 4.68 -0.90 -4.72
CA HIS A 134 3.88 -0.31 -3.63
C HIS A 134 4.14 -0.99 -2.29
N VAL A 135 4.21 -2.32 -2.26
CA VAL A 135 4.49 -3.07 -1.02
C VAL A 135 5.90 -2.80 -0.51
N THR A 136 6.91 -2.80 -1.39
CA THR A 136 8.31 -2.65 -0.99
C THR A 136 8.65 -1.22 -0.53
N ALA A 137 8.08 -0.21 -1.18
CA ALA A 137 8.17 1.19 -0.77
C ALA A 137 7.24 1.54 0.41
N ARG A 138 6.45 0.58 0.89
CA ARG A 138 5.50 0.73 2.01
C ARG A 138 4.51 1.87 1.81
N HIS A 139 4.04 2.09 0.58
CA HIS A 139 3.18 3.24 0.22
C HIS A 139 1.91 3.31 1.07
N SER A 140 1.21 2.19 1.26
CA SER A 140 0.01 2.11 2.12
C SER A 140 0.31 2.55 3.56
N VAL A 141 1.46 2.11 4.12
CA VAL A 141 1.86 2.46 5.50
C VAL A 141 2.24 3.94 5.61
N ARG A 142 2.93 4.48 4.61
CA ARG A 142 3.29 5.91 4.53
C ARG A 142 2.02 6.77 4.44
N GLN A 143 1.09 6.40 3.57
CA GLN A 143 -0.20 7.11 3.40
C GLN A 143 -1.06 7.04 4.68
N TYR A 144 -1.15 5.87 5.31
CA TYR A 144 -1.81 5.70 6.60
C TYR A 144 -1.17 6.58 7.68
N SER A 145 0.16 6.61 7.76
CA SER A 145 0.90 7.40 8.75
C SER A 145 0.69 8.90 8.56
N GLN A 146 0.67 9.37 7.31
CA GLN A 146 0.36 10.75 6.96
C GLN A 146 -1.08 11.12 7.36
N ALA A 147 -2.05 10.26 7.06
CA ALA A 147 -3.44 10.48 7.43
C ALA A 147 -3.63 10.54 8.96
N GLN A 148 -2.93 9.68 9.71
CA GLN A 148 -2.93 9.72 11.17
C GLN A 148 -2.35 11.04 11.70
N LEU A 149 -1.22 11.48 11.17
CA LEU A 149 -0.60 12.75 11.56
C LEU A 149 -1.53 13.94 11.29
N MET A 150 -2.12 13.98 10.09
CA MET A 150 -3.06 15.05 9.73
C MET A 150 -4.31 15.03 10.62
N GLY A 151 -4.81 13.86 10.96
CA GLY A 151 -5.91 13.68 11.91
C GLY A 151 -5.58 14.25 13.30
N VAL A 152 -4.40 13.93 13.83
CA VAL A 152 -3.93 14.45 15.13
C VAL A 152 -3.76 15.98 15.09
N LEU A 153 -3.19 16.52 14.01
CA LEU A 153 -3.03 17.96 13.83
C LEU A 153 -4.39 18.68 13.74
N SER A 154 -5.34 18.13 12.97
CA SER A 154 -6.69 18.66 12.86
C SER A 154 -7.41 18.63 14.21
N ALA A 155 -7.31 17.53 14.96
CA ALA A 155 -7.89 17.43 16.29
C ALA A 155 -7.27 18.43 17.29
N ALA A 156 -5.96 18.69 17.18
CA ALA A 156 -5.28 19.68 18.02
C ALA A 156 -5.73 21.13 17.72
N ILE A 157 -6.08 21.43 16.46
CA ILE A 157 -6.62 22.73 16.03
C ILE A 157 -8.10 22.85 16.41
N GLU A 158 -8.85 21.75 16.31
CA GLU A 158 -10.31 21.71 16.50
C GLU A 158 -10.72 21.27 17.93
N ILE A 159 -9.91 21.52 18.96
CA ILE A 159 -10.21 21.14 20.38
C ILE A 159 -11.65 21.54 20.82
N ASN A 160 -12.36 22.35 20.03
CA ASN A 160 -13.75 22.76 20.24
C ASN A 160 -14.80 22.04 19.38
N SER A 161 -14.48 21.11 18.49
CA SER A 161 -15.40 20.61 17.46
C SER A 161 -16.00 19.23 17.72
N GLY A 162 -15.65 18.56 18.81
CA GLY A 162 -16.31 17.32 19.25
C GLY A 162 -16.00 16.06 18.41
N ARG A 163 -14.99 16.08 17.53
CA ARG A 163 -14.56 14.88 16.80
C ARG A 163 -13.99 13.82 17.73
N THR A 164 -14.28 12.56 17.44
CA THR A 164 -13.86 11.40 18.23
C THR A 164 -12.61 10.73 17.65
N ALA A 165 -11.92 9.94 18.45
CA ALA A 165 -10.81 9.09 17.97
C ALA A 165 -11.26 8.11 16.88
N GLY A 166 -12.54 7.70 16.85
CA GLY A 166 -13.11 6.87 15.80
C GLY A 166 -13.15 7.57 14.44
N ASP A 167 -13.44 8.89 14.41
CA ASP A 167 -13.45 9.67 13.16
C ASP A 167 -12.05 9.74 12.55
N LEU A 168 -11.01 9.85 13.38
CA LEU A 168 -9.60 9.85 12.92
C LEU A 168 -9.16 8.48 12.38
N ALA A 169 -9.59 7.40 13.03
CA ALA A 169 -9.31 6.05 12.56
C ALA A 169 -9.98 5.78 11.20
N ASN A 170 -11.21 6.26 11.00
CA ASN A 170 -11.94 6.13 9.73
C ASN A 170 -11.25 6.92 8.61
N LEU A 171 -10.74 8.12 8.87
CA LEU A 171 -9.98 8.90 7.90
C LEU A 171 -8.70 8.19 7.46
N ALA A 172 -7.96 7.61 8.41
CA ALA A 172 -6.74 6.89 8.11
C ALA A 172 -6.99 5.58 7.35
N SER A 173 -8.08 4.86 7.70
CA SER A 173 -8.49 3.65 6.97
C SER A 173 -8.98 3.97 5.56
N GLY A 174 -9.68 5.10 5.37
CA GLY A 174 -10.09 5.58 4.04
C GLY A 174 -8.90 5.90 3.15
N ALA A 175 -7.79 6.39 3.71
CA ALA A 175 -6.58 6.67 2.96
C ALA A 175 -5.96 5.42 2.32
N LEU A 176 -6.08 4.24 2.93
CA LEU A 176 -5.56 2.98 2.37
C LEU A 176 -6.32 2.51 1.11
N LEU A 177 -7.56 2.96 0.95
CA LEU A 177 -8.43 2.60 -0.18
C LEU A 177 -8.51 3.71 -1.23
N SER A 178 -7.91 4.87 -0.98
CA SER A 178 -7.74 5.93 -1.97
C SER A 178 -6.49 5.66 -2.80
N GLY A 179 -6.52 6.00 -4.09
CA GLY A 179 -5.34 5.90 -4.95
C GLY A 179 -4.13 6.64 -4.37
N TYR A 180 -2.95 6.26 -4.80
CA TYR A 180 -1.70 6.86 -4.36
C TYR A 180 -1.44 8.21 -5.05
N GLY A 181 -0.65 9.05 -4.43
CA GLY A 181 -0.21 10.29 -5.06
C GLY A 181 0.83 10.02 -6.16
N ARG A 182 0.92 10.93 -7.13
CA ARG A 182 1.78 10.80 -8.32
C ARG A 182 3.23 10.38 -8.02
N GLU A 183 3.81 10.87 -6.94
CA GLU A 183 5.19 10.52 -6.56
C GLU A 183 5.31 9.04 -6.17
N MET A 184 4.31 8.51 -5.47
CA MET A 184 4.27 7.09 -5.08
C MET A 184 4.01 6.19 -6.30
N GLU A 185 3.17 6.63 -7.24
CA GLU A 185 2.95 5.91 -8.50
C GLU A 185 4.24 5.82 -9.31
N LEU A 186 4.95 6.94 -9.51
CA LEU A 186 6.23 6.95 -10.21
C LEU A 186 7.29 6.10 -9.51
N GLU A 187 7.32 6.09 -8.17
CA GLU A 187 8.21 5.23 -7.39
C GLU A 187 7.86 3.75 -7.62
N ALA A 188 6.57 3.40 -7.67
CA ALA A 188 6.12 2.04 -7.93
C ALA A 188 6.42 1.60 -9.38
N ASP A 189 6.27 2.48 -10.37
CA ASP A 189 6.63 2.25 -11.76
C ASP A 189 8.13 1.95 -11.92
N ASP A 190 8.98 2.79 -11.32
CA ASP A 190 10.44 2.62 -11.37
C ASP A 190 10.86 1.29 -10.72
N LEU A 191 10.30 0.97 -9.57
CA LEU A 191 10.57 -0.29 -8.85
C LEU A 191 10.06 -1.50 -9.63
N GLY A 192 8.84 -1.42 -10.14
CA GLY A 192 8.24 -2.47 -10.95
C GLY A 192 9.09 -2.77 -12.19
N ALA A 193 9.48 -1.73 -12.94
CA ALA A 193 10.36 -1.86 -14.10
C ALA A 193 11.70 -2.51 -13.74
N GLN A 194 12.27 -2.16 -12.59
CA GLN A 194 13.51 -2.77 -12.11
C GLN A 194 13.33 -4.27 -11.79
N TYR A 195 12.24 -4.65 -11.11
CA TYR A 195 12.00 -6.04 -10.71
C TYR A 195 11.73 -6.94 -11.92
N ILE A 196 10.90 -6.49 -12.88
CA ILE A 196 10.64 -7.25 -14.10
C ILE A 196 11.89 -7.42 -14.94
N TYR A 197 12.73 -6.38 -15.06
CA TYR A 197 14.01 -6.48 -15.76
C TYR A 197 14.97 -7.47 -15.10
N GLN A 198 15.08 -7.46 -13.77
CA GLN A 198 15.93 -8.39 -13.03
C GLN A 198 15.45 -9.84 -13.10
N ASP A 199 14.16 -10.05 -13.37
CA ASP A 199 13.57 -11.38 -13.54
C ASP A 199 13.59 -11.87 -15.01
N GLY A 200 14.08 -11.03 -15.93
CA GLY A 200 14.29 -11.37 -17.33
C GLY A 200 13.17 -10.94 -18.27
N TYR A 201 12.14 -10.24 -17.77
CA TYR A 201 11.09 -9.66 -18.60
C TYR A 201 11.53 -8.36 -19.26
N SER A 202 10.89 -8.03 -20.38
CA SER A 202 11.08 -6.75 -21.03
C SER A 202 10.40 -5.62 -20.27
N PRO A 203 11.09 -4.52 -19.91
CA PRO A 203 10.44 -3.34 -19.33
C PRO A 203 9.40 -2.70 -20.27
N GLN A 204 9.37 -3.06 -21.55
CA GLN A 204 8.36 -2.61 -22.52
C GLN A 204 6.94 -2.99 -22.05
N GLY A 205 6.76 -4.14 -21.37
CA GLY A 205 5.47 -4.55 -20.81
C GLY A 205 4.81 -3.49 -19.91
N MET A 206 5.62 -2.67 -19.21
CA MET A 206 5.09 -1.55 -18.41
C MET A 206 4.41 -0.49 -19.30
N TYR A 207 5.04 -0.13 -20.43
CA TYR A 207 4.43 0.84 -21.36
C TYR A 207 3.20 0.27 -22.06
N ASP A 208 3.24 -1.02 -22.41
CA ASP A 208 2.15 -1.68 -23.13
C ASP A 208 0.90 -1.75 -22.25
N VAL A 209 1.04 -2.12 -20.98
CA VAL A 209 -0.10 -2.15 -20.01
C VAL A 209 -0.62 -0.76 -19.69
N LEU A 210 0.25 0.25 -19.58
CA LEU A 210 -0.18 1.64 -19.38
C LEU A 210 -0.98 2.16 -20.57
N ALA A 211 -0.63 1.78 -21.81
CA ALA A 211 -1.40 2.11 -23.00
C ALA A 211 -2.80 1.48 -22.96
N VAL A 212 -2.90 0.21 -22.55
CA VAL A 212 -4.18 -0.49 -22.37
C VAL A 212 -5.05 0.23 -21.34
N LEU A 213 -4.49 0.56 -20.16
CA LEU A 213 -5.22 1.23 -19.07
C LEU A 213 -5.71 2.62 -19.52
N LYS A 214 -4.89 3.38 -20.24
CA LYS A 214 -5.25 4.71 -20.75
C LYS A 214 -6.40 4.66 -21.76
N ASP A 215 -6.45 3.65 -22.60
CA ASP A 215 -7.53 3.48 -23.58
C ASP A 215 -8.88 3.13 -22.91
N GLN A 216 -8.85 2.68 -21.66
CA GLN A 216 -10.05 2.34 -20.88
C GLN A 216 -10.58 3.50 -20.01
N GLU A 217 -9.79 4.57 -19.83
CA GLU A 217 -10.21 5.78 -19.09
C GLU A 217 -11.10 6.74 -19.92
N ILE A 218 -11.50 6.35 -21.12
CA ILE A 218 -12.38 7.15 -22.01
C ILE A 218 -13.89 6.94 -21.63
#